data_eba93b3abd0d22df245ad1cedb8bde55
#
_entry.id   eba93b3abd0d22df245ad1cedb8bde55
#
_cell.length_a   1.000
_cell.length_b   1.000
_cell.length_c   1.000
_cell.angle_alpha   90.00
_cell.angle_beta   90.00
_cell.angle_gamma   90.00
#
_symmetry.space_group_name_H-M   'P 1'
#
loop_
_entity.id
_entity.type
_entity.pdbx_description
1 polymer ?
#
loop_
_entity_poly.entity_id
_entity_poly.type
_entity_poly.pdbx_seq_one_letter_code
_entity_poly.pdbx_strand_id
1 'polypeptide(L)'
;MDFMDLKALSCLFLLIYLIIAVIDGFYFHIYKYKLYARDESKKEHLLHTLNAILFPWSILFVFCNKFQGLFLYFGILLLILSLIIEFFDVYEESKSRKSLGGLTNNEYAMHFSLSALRATYSSLILVSRPIADWSLSNSHINFSYKESVLVTYFIYPVITIGIFTAIFHVMLFFVKTDNAKEIENL
;
A
#
# COMPACT_ATOMS: atom_id res chain seq x y z
N MET A 1 -26.69 0.09 -9.39
CA MET A 1 -25.64 -0.51 -8.55
C MET A 1 -25.73 0.15 -7.19
N ASP A 2 -25.97 -0.62 -6.14
CA ASP A 2 -26.14 -0.10 -4.78
C ASP A 2 -24.77 0.30 -4.21
N PHE A 3 -24.72 1.23 -3.22
CA PHE A 3 -23.49 1.61 -2.54
C PHE A 3 -22.76 0.42 -1.88
N MET A 4 -23.52 -0.58 -1.45
CA MET A 4 -22.95 -1.83 -0.94
C MET A 4 -22.20 -2.62 -2.01
N ASP A 5 -22.68 -2.62 -3.24
CA ASP A 5 -22.04 -3.30 -4.38
C ASP A 5 -20.70 -2.64 -4.72
N LEU A 6 -20.63 -1.30 -4.70
CA LEU A 6 -19.39 -0.55 -4.94
C LEU A 6 -18.33 -0.83 -3.89
N LYS A 7 -18.72 -0.92 -2.61
CA LYS A 7 -17.81 -1.25 -1.52
C LYS A 7 -17.30 -2.69 -1.64
N ALA A 8 -18.16 -3.65 -1.98
CA ALA A 8 -17.76 -5.03 -2.21
C ALA A 8 -16.81 -5.15 -3.41
N LEU A 9 -17.10 -4.44 -4.49
CA LEU A 9 -16.24 -4.39 -5.67
C LEU A 9 -14.88 -3.75 -5.35
N SER A 10 -14.86 -2.67 -4.56
CA SER A 10 -13.61 -2.07 -4.06
C SER A 10 -12.78 -3.07 -3.25
N CYS A 11 -13.41 -3.85 -2.36
CA CYS A 11 -12.72 -4.89 -1.59
C CYS A 11 -12.15 -6.00 -2.49
N LEU A 12 -12.85 -6.38 -3.57
CA LEU A 12 -12.35 -7.34 -4.55
C LEU A 12 -11.08 -6.82 -5.24
N PHE A 13 -11.08 -5.58 -5.73
CA PHE A 13 -9.89 -4.98 -6.34
C PHE A 13 -8.76 -4.79 -5.34
N LEU A 14 -9.05 -4.45 -4.08
CA LEU A 14 -8.07 -4.41 -3.01
C LEU A 14 -7.46 -5.80 -2.75
N LEU A 15 -8.24 -6.87 -2.78
CA LEU A 15 -7.74 -8.23 -2.62
C LEU A 15 -6.77 -8.60 -3.75
N ILE A 16 -7.12 -8.30 -5.00
CA ILE A 16 -6.25 -8.55 -6.16
C ILE A 16 -4.95 -7.74 -6.02
N TYR A 17 -5.07 -6.47 -5.63
CA TYR A 17 -3.92 -5.61 -5.32
C TYR A 17 -3.00 -6.24 -4.29
N LEU A 18 -3.54 -6.74 -3.17
CA LEU A 18 -2.75 -7.36 -2.09
C LEU A 18 -2.01 -8.61 -2.55
N ILE A 19 -2.64 -9.45 -3.38
CA ILE A 19 -1.99 -10.65 -3.93
C ILE A 19 -0.76 -10.25 -4.77
N ILE A 20 -0.92 -9.27 -5.66
CA ILE A 20 0.17 -8.80 -6.52
C ILE A 20 1.25 -8.10 -5.68
N ALA A 21 0.85 -7.26 -4.70
CA ALA A 21 1.77 -6.55 -3.82
C ALA A 21 2.62 -7.50 -2.95
N VAL A 22 2.05 -8.63 -2.51
CA VAL A 22 2.80 -9.67 -1.80
C VAL A 22 3.84 -10.31 -2.72
N ILE A 23 3.48 -10.62 -3.97
CA ILE A 23 4.43 -11.18 -4.95
C ILE A 23 5.55 -10.18 -5.21
N ASP A 24 5.22 -8.93 -5.45
CA ASP A 24 6.19 -7.87 -5.71
C ASP A 24 7.10 -7.63 -4.50
N GLY A 25 6.54 -7.29 -3.36
CA GLY A 25 7.29 -6.92 -2.15
C GLY A 25 8.10 -8.08 -1.57
N PHE A 26 7.47 -9.25 -1.36
CA PHE A 26 8.18 -10.37 -0.72
C PHE A 26 9.03 -11.18 -1.68
N TYR A 27 8.50 -11.56 -2.85
CA TYR A 27 9.26 -12.40 -3.76
C TYR A 27 10.33 -11.61 -4.52
N PHE A 28 9.98 -10.50 -5.18
CA PHE A 28 10.96 -9.74 -5.95
C PHE A 28 11.88 -8.90 -5.07
N HIS A 29 11.33 -8.05 -4.22
CA HIS A 29 12.13 -7.07 -3.49
C HIS A 29 12.91 -7.67 -2.33
N ILE A 30 12.32 -8.59 -1.56
CA ILE A 30 12.98 -9.14 -0.37
C ILE A 30 13.75 -10.42 -0.69
N TYR A 31 13.10 -11.40 -1.33
CA TYR A 31 13.71 -12.72 -1.54
C TYR A 31 14.69 -12.73 -2.73
N LYS A 32 14.22 -12.30 -3.92
CA LYS A 32 14.98 -12.43 -5.17
C LYS A 32 16.12 -11.41 -5.26
N TYR A 33 15.82 -10.13 -5.07
CA TYR A 33 16.79 -9.05 -5.26
C TYR A 33 17.45 -8.55 -3.99
N LYS A 34 16.88 -8.86 -2.82
CA LYS A 34 17.37 -8.43 -1.50
C LYS A 34 17.68 -6.94 -1.46
N LEU A 35 16.70 -6.12 -1.90
CA LEU A 35 16.89 -4.67 -2.07
C LEU A 35 17.32 -3.96 -0.80
N TYR A 36 16.83 -4.41 0.35
CA TYR A 36 17.21 -3.89 1.67
C TYR A 36 18.71 -4.03 1.97
N ALA A 37 19.39 -4.97 1.30
CA ALA A 37 20.79 -5.31 1.55
C ALA A 37 21.79 -4.61 0.59
N ARG A 38 21.29 -3.88 -0.43
CA ARG A 38 22.08 -3.26 -1.48
C ARG A 38 22.13 -1.75 -1.31
N ASP A 39 23.30 -1.15 -1.38
CA ASP A 39 23.46 0.31 -1.27
C ASP A 39 22.75 1.07 -2.39
N GLU A 40 22.74 0.52 -3.61
CA GLU A 40 22.09 1.09 -4.78
C GLU A 40 20.55 1.12 -4.65
N SER A 41 19.96 0.19 -3.89
CA SER A 41 18.53 0.02 -3.70
C SER A 41 17.97 0.62 -2.41
N LYS A 42 18.81 1.26 -1.59
CA LYS A 42 18.38 1.83 -0.29
C LYS A 42 17.24 2.83 -0.43
N LYS A 43 17.27 3.66 -1.48
CA LYS A 43 16.20 4.64 -1.72
C LYS A 43 14.90 3.97 -2.11
N GLU A 44 14.95 2.99 -3.00
CA GLU A 44 13.78 2.19 -3.39
C GLU A 44 13.19 1.49 -2.16
N HIS A 45 14.04 0.82 -1.35
CA HIS A 45 13.58 0.19 -0.11
C HIS A 45 12.94 1.19 0.86
N LEU A 46 13.47 2.43 0.95
CA LEU A 46 12.86 3.51 1.75
C LEU A 46 11.48 3.89 1.22
N LEU A 47 11.31 4.06 -0.10
CA LEU A 47 10.02 4.41 -0.70
C LEU A 47 8.98 3.31 -0.47
N HIS A 48 9.36 2.04 -0.64
CA HIS A 48 8.51 0.90 -0.30
C HIS A 48 8.12 0.87 1.18
N THR A 49 9.06 1.17 2.08
CA THR A 49 8.79 1.23 3.52
C THR A 49 7.81 2.35 3.87
N LEU A 50 7.98 3.53 3.26
CA LEU A 50 7.04 4.64 3.44
C LEU A 50 5.64 4.27 2.94
N ASN A 51 5.53 3.63 1.77
CA ASN A 51 4.25 3.13 1.27
C ASN A 51 3.64 2.06 2.20
N ALA A 52 4.44 1.15 2.72
CA ALA A 52 3.98 0.14 3.68
C ALA A 52 3.45 0.78 4.97
N ILE A 53 4.05 1.88 5.44
CA ILE A 53 3.57 2.64 6.61
C ILE A 53 2.25 3.38 6.30
N LEU A 54 2.15 4.04 5.14
CA LEU A 54 0.96 4.82 4.78
C LEU A 54 -0.26 3.93 4.50
N PHE A 55 -0.04 2.74 3.95
CA PHE A 55 -1.09 1.84 3.50
C PHE A 55 -2.15 1.52 4.57
N PRO A 56 -1.82 0.95 5.74
CA PRO A 56 -2.83 0.55 6.73
C PRO A 56 -3.64 1.74 7.25
N TRP A 57 -3.03 2.90 7.38
CA TRP A 57 -3.72 4.12 7.84
C TRP A 57 -4.66 4.68 6.76
N SER A 58 -4.23 4.70 5.50
CA SER A 58 -5.10 5.12 4.41
C SER A 58 -6.33 4.21 4.30
N ILE A 59 -6.13 2.88 4.38
CA ILE A 59 -7.23 1.91 4.37
C ILE A 59 -8.15 2.12 5.57
N LEU A 60 -7.61 2.34 6.78
CA LEU A 60 -8.41 2.58 7.99
C LEU A 60 -9.35 3.77 7.80
N PHE A 61 -8.82 4.93 7.42
CA PHE A 61 -9.62 6.16 7.34
C PHE A 61 -10.58 6.17 6.15
N VAL A 62 -10.24 5.49 5.05
CA VAL A 62 -11.06 5.52 3.84
C VAL A 62 -12.13 4.41 3.82
N PHE A 63 -11.85 3.21 4.32
CA PHE A 63 -12.79 2.09 4.30
C PHE A 63 -13.74 2.03 5.51
N CYS A 64 -13.32 2.52 6.68
CA CYS A 64 -14.15 2.48 7.88
C CYS A 64 -15.06 3.70 7.96
N ASN A 65 -16.37 3.50 7.91
CA ASN A 65 -17.36 4.58 7.92
C ASN A 65 -17.46 5.33 9.27
N LYS A 66 -16.87 4.78 10.33
CA LYS A 66 -16.77 5.49 11.61
C LYS A 66 -15.90 6.75 11.55
N PHE A 67 -15.02 6.88 10.55
CA PHE A 67 -14.20 8.06 10.33
C PHE A 67 -14.85 8.96 9.27
N GLN A 68 -15.26 10.16 9.69
CA GLN A 68 -16.03 11.09 8.87
C GLN A 68 -15.38 12.48 8.85
N GLY A 69 -15.78 13.31 7.90
CA GLY A 69 -15.30 14.68 7.76
C GLY A 69 -13.78 14.76 7.64
N LEU A 70 -13.13 15.49 8.54
CA LEU A 70 -11.68 15.71 8.50
C LEU A 70 -10.87 14.40 8.51
N PHE A 71 -11.34 13.35 9.19
CA PHE A 71 -10.67 12.05 9.22
C PHE A 71 -10.70 11.35 7.85
N LEU A 72 -11.81 11.46 7.11
CA LEU A 72 -11.90 10.96 5.74
C LEU A 72 -10.94 11.72 4.83
N TYR A 73 -10.90 13.06 4.91
CA TYR A 73 -9.95 13.88 4.14
C TYR A 73 -8.49 13.58 4.49
N PHE A 74 -8.21 13.28 5.77
CA PHE A 74 -6.88 12.82 6.16
C PHE A 74 -6.52 11.48 5.49
N GLY A 75 -7.46 10.53 5.44
CA GLY A 75 -7.27 9.28 4.70
C GLY A 75 -6.98 9.49 3.21
N ILE A 76 -7.70 10.44 2.57
CA ILE A 76 -7.47 10.82 1.17
C ILE A 76 -6.07 11.44 1.00
N LEU A 77 -5.64 12.29 1.92
CA LEU A 77 -4.29 12.84 1.91
C LEU A 77 -3.23 11.73 1.96
N LEU A 78 -3.41 10.73 2.82
CA LEU A 78 -2.50 9.58 2.89
C LEU A 78 -2.47 8.77 1.58
N LEU A 79 -3.62 8.60 0.91
CA LEU A 79 -3.68 7.98 -0.43
C LEU A 79 -2.89 8.79 -1.46
N ILE A 80 -3.05 10.11 -1.47
CA ILE A 80 -2.33 11.00 -2.39
C ILE A 80 -0.82 10.94 -2.12
N LEU A 81 -0.40 10.99 -0.85
CA LEU A 81 1.01 10.85 -0.48
C LEU A 81 1.59 9.51 -0.93
N SER A 82 0.82 8.43 -0.78
CA SER A 82 1.21 7.10 -1.25
C SER A 82 1.41 7.05 -2.77
N LEU A 83 0.54 7.71 -3.55
CA LEU A 83 0.70 7.82 -5.00
C LEU A 83 1.92 8.66 -5.41
N ILE A 84 2.21 9.73 -4.68
CA ILE A 84 3.40 10.55 -4.91
C ILE A 84 4.68 9.74 -4.63
N ILE A 85 4.71 8.97 -3.56
CA ILE A 85 5.84 8.09 -3.24
C ILE A 85 6.02 7.03 -4.33
N GLU A 86 4.93 6.39 -4.79
CA GLU A 86 4.95 5.43 -5.88
C GLU A 86 5.49 6.03 -7.18
N PHE A 87 5.12 7.28 -7.49
CA PHE A 87 5.66 7.99 -8.63
C PHE A 87 7.20 8.13 -8.56
N PHE A 88 7.75 8.50 -7.39
CA PHE A 88 9.20 8.57 -7.21
C PHE A 88 9.86 7.19 -7.24
N ASP A 89 9.19 6.17 -6.77
CA ASP A 89 9.66 4.80 -6.76
C ASP A 89 9.96 4.28 -8.17
N VAL A 90 9.06 4.53 -9.12
CA VAL A 90 9.27 4.18 -10.55
C VAL A 90 10.60 4.70 -11.11
N TYR A 91 11.04 5.90 -10.69
CA TYR A 91 12.33 6.45 -11.12
C TYR A 91 13.53 5.82 -10.40
N GLU A 92 13.38 5.45 -9.14
CA GLU A 92 14.47 4.81 -8.39
C GLU A 92 14.65 3.34 -8.78
N GLU A 93 13.59 2.62 -9.11
CA GLU A 93 13.63 1.24 -9.59
C GLU A 93 14.56 1.05 -10.80
N SER A 94 14.46 1.91 -11.80
CA SER A 94 15.29 1.82 -12.99
C SER A 94 16.79 1.97 -12.68
N LYS A 95 17.13 2.72 -11.63
CA LYS A 95 18.51 2.90 -11.15
C LYS A 95 18.98 1.70 -10.34
N SER A 96 18.16 1.24 -9.40
CA SER A 96 18.48 0.13 -8.51
C SER A 96 18.59 -1.21 -9.24
N ARG A 97 17.89 -1.38 -10.38
CA ARG A 97 17.96 -2.57 -11.23
C ARG A 97 19.08 -2.55 -12.26
N LYS A 98 19.80 -1.43 -12.40
CA LYS A 98 20.84 -1.29 -13.44
C LYS A 98 21.93 -2.35 -13.32
N SER A 99 22.41 -2.62 -12.12
CA SER A 99 23.43 -3.66 -11.84
C SER A 99 22.87 -5.09 -11.96
N LEU A 100 21.53 -5.24 -11.95
CA LEU A 100 20.82 -6.53 -12.04
C LEU A 100 20.32 -6.87 -13.46
N GLY A 101 20.73 -6.12 -14.47
CA GLY A 101 20.29 -6.31 -15.86
C GLY A 101 19.05 -5.51 -16.26
N GLY A 102 18.60 -4.57 -15.41
CA GLY A 102 17.42 -3.73 -15.63
C GLY A 102 16.13 -4.34 -15.13
N LEU A 103 15.04 -3.56 -15.22
CA LEU A 103 13.68 -4.01 -14.91
C LEU A 103 13.20 -5.03 -15.96
N THR A 104 12.64 -6.14 -15.50
CA THR A 104 12.02 -7.12 -16.40
C THR A 104 10.62 -6.68 -16.82
N ASN A 105 10.15 -7.20 -17.97
CA ASN A 105 8.78 -6.94 -18.44
C ASN A 105 7.71 -7.34 -17.41
N ASN A 106 7.97 -8.38 -16.61
CA ASN A 106 7.05 -8.82 -15.56
C ASN A 106 6.98 -7.81 -14.41
N GLU A 107 8.11 -7.21 -14.00
CA GLU A 107 8.13 -6.16 -12.98
C GLU A 107 7.36 -4.93 -13.47
N TYR A 108 7.58 -4.47 -14.71
CA TYR A 108 6.79 -3.39 -15.30
C TYR A 108 5.30 -3.67 -15.31
N ALA A 109 4.89 -4.88 -15.72
CA ALA A 109 3.48 -5.27 -15.74
C ALA A 109 2.87 -5.30 -14.34
N MET A 110 3.63 -5.76 -13.33
CA MET A 110 3.17 -5.77 -11.93
C MET A 110 2.99 -4.35 -11.38
N HIS A 111 3.98 -3.46 -11.55
CA HIS A 111 3.89 -2.09 -11.05
C HIS A 111 2.75 -1.31 -11.71
N PHE A 112 2.57 -1.46 -13.03
CA PHE A 112 1.42 -0.89 -13.72
C PHE A 112 0.09 -1.43 -13.17
N SER A 113 0.01 -2.74 -12.92
CA SER A 113 -1.19 -3.37 -12.36
C SER A 113 -1.47 -2.90 -10.93
N LEU A 114 -0.43 -2.75 -10.09
CA LEU A 114 -0.56 -2.23 -8.73
C LEU A 114 -1.10 -0.80 -8.73
N SER A 115 -0.56 0.08 -9.56
CA SER A 115 -1.03 1.47 -9.69
C SER A 115 -2.48 1.54 -10.17
N ALA A 116 -2.84 0.75 -11.21
CA ALA A 116 -4.20 0.70 -11.74
C ALA A 116 -5.21 0.16 -10.71
N LEU A 117 -4.86 -0.92 -10.00
CA LEU A 117 -5.70 -1.51 -8.96
C LEU A 117 -5.88 -0.56 -7.77
N ARG A 118 -4.81 0.12 -7.35
CA ARG A 118 -4.86 1.13 -6.29
C ARG A 118 -5.81 2.27 -6.66
N ALA A 119 -5.68 2.84 -7.85
CA ALA A 119 -6.58 3.87 -8.33
C ALA A 119 -8.03 3.37 -8.39
N THR A 120 -8.25 2.14 -8.83
CA THR A 120 -9.59 1.53 -8.95
C THR A 120 -10.25 1.33 -7.60
N TYR A 121 -9.59 0.62 -6.66
CA TYR A 121 -10.23 0.37 -5.35
C TYR A 121 -10.42 1.66 -4.56
N SER A 122 -9.48 2.61 -4.66
CA SER A 122 -9.60 3.90 -3.97
C SER A 122 -10.76 4.74 -4.52
N SER A 123 -10.93 4.80 -5.83
CA SER A 123 -12.04 5.52 -6.45
C SER A 123 -13.40 4.90 -6.08
N LEU A 124 -13.51 3.58 -6.15
CA LEU A 124 -14.74 2.87 -5.83
C LEU A 124 -15.15 3.06 -4.37
N ILE A 125 -14.21 2.95 -3.43
CA ILE A 125 -14.54 3.15 -2.01
C ILE A 125 -14.95 4.59 -1.73
N LEU A 126 -14.27 5.58 -2.30
CA LEU A 126 -14.60 6.99 -2.10
C LEU A 126 -16.00 7.32 -2.63
N VAL A 127 -16.35 6.84 -3.84
CA VAL A 127 -17.69 7.02 -4.41
C VAL A 127 -18.76 6.29 -3.60
N SER A 128 -18.42 5.18 -2.91
CA SER A 128 -19.36 4.45 -2.05
C SER A 128 -19.63 5.10 -0.69
N ARG A 129 -18.88 6.17 -0.34
CA ARG A 129 -19.08 6.87 0.94
C ARG A 129 -20.36 7.72 0.92
N PRO A 130 -21.19 7.66 1.98
CA PRO A 130 -22.34 8.54 2.11
C PRO A 130 -21.94 10.02 1.99
N ILE A 131 -22.79 10.84 1.35
CA ILE A 131 -22.52 12.28 1.20
C ILE A 131 -22.30 12.97 2.55
N ALA A 132 -23.01 12.52 3.60
CA ALA A 132 -22.86 13.06 4.95
C ALA A 132 -21.44 12.89 5.52
N ASP A 133 -20.71 11.85 5.10
CA ASP A 133 -19.35 11.58 5.56
C ASP A 133 -18.33 12.61 5.03
N TRP A 134 -18.67 13.32 3.95
CA TRP A 134 -17.83 14.36 3.35
C TRP A 134 -17.98 15.73 4.02
N SER A 135 -18.98 15.89 4.90
CA SER A 135 -19.20 17.18 5.57
C SER A 135 -18.18 17.42 6.68
N LEU A 136 -17.48 18.54 6.61
CA LEU A 136 -16.54 18.95 7.67
C LEU A 136 -17.22 19.18 9.01
N SER A 137 -18.53 19.51 9.04
CA SER A 137 -19.32 19.60 10.28
C SER A 137 -19.44 18.26 11.00
N ASN A 138 -19.25 17.15 10.30
CA ASN A 138 -19.28 15.79 10.83
C ASN A 138 -17.88 15.23 11.15
N SER A 139 -16.92 16.11 11.44
CA SER A 139 -15.53 15.72 11.75
C SER A 139 -15.41 15.07 13.11
N HIS A 140 -15.84 13.82 13.22
CA HIS A 140 -15.77 13.05 14.46
C HIS A 140 -15.53 11.55 14.18
N ILE A 141 -15.12 10.84 15.20
CA ILE A 141 -15.05 9.37 15.18
C ILE A 141 -16.37 8.87 15.77
N ASN A 142 -17.20 8.25 14.93
CA ASN A 142 -18.46 7.69 15.39
C ASN A 142 -18.22 6.30 16.02
N PHE A 143 -17.94 6.26 17.31
CA PHE A 143 -17.71 5.01 18.05
C PHE A 143 -18.94 4.10 18.12
N SER A 144 -20.15 4.68 17.99
CA SER A 144 -21.40 3.92 17.97
C SER A 144 -21.71 3.29 16.60
N TYR A 145 -20.93 3.67 15.55
CA TYR A 145 -21.13 3.14 14.21
C TYR A 145 -20.73 1.67 14.16
N LYS A 146 -21.70 0.82 13.81
CA LYS A 146 -21.44 -0.61 13.60
C LYS A 146 -20.96 -0.83 12.17
N GLU A 147 -19.69 -1.15 12.04
CA GLU A 147 -19.09 -1.42 10.73
C GLU A 147 -19.72 -2.66 10.06
N SER A 148 -19.70 -2.68 8.73
CA SER A 148 -20.20 -3.79 7.94
C SER A 148 -19.38 -5.06 8.15
N VAL A 149 -19.96 -6.20 7.80
CA VAL A 149 -19.29 -7.52 7.80
C VAL A 149 -17.99 -7.46 6.98
N LEU A 150 -17.99 -6.81 5.81
CA LEU A 150 -16.80 -6.61 4.97
C LEU A 150 -15.68 -5.85 5.72
N VAL A 151 -16.00 -4.79 6.44
CA VAL A 151 -15.00 -4.05 7.21
C VAL A 151 -14.46 -4.91 8.34
N THR A 152 -15.34 -5.59 9.06
CA THR A 152 -14.96 -6.37 10.24
C THR A 152 -14.06 -7.57 9.88
N TYR A 153 -14.44 -8.34 8.85
CA TYR A 153 -13.78 -9.61 8.54
C TYR A 153 -12.79 -9.56 7.37
N PHE A 154 -12.74 -8.46 6.63
CA PHE A 154 -11.77 -8.26 5.56
C PHE A 154 -10.86 -7.05 5.82
N ILE A 155 -11.42 -5.86 6.03
CA ILE A 155 -10.60 -4.63 6.13
C ILE A 155 -9.77 -4.60 7.41
N TYR A 156 -10.29 -4.97 8.57
CA TYR A 156 -9.49 -4.98 9.80
C TYR A 156 -8.33 -5.99 9.76
N PRO A 157 -8.48 -7.23 9.25
CA PRO A 157 -7.34 -8.11 8.96
C PRO A 157 -6.33 -7.50 8.01
N VAL A 158 -6.76 -6.84 6.91
CA VAL A 158 -5.87 -6.16 5.97
C VAL A 158 -5.06 -5.06 6.65
N ILE A 159 -5.69 -4.24 7.49
CA ILE A 159 -5.00 -3.19 8.28
C ILE A 159 -3.97 -3.83 9.22
N THR A 160 -4.36 -4.89 9.94
CA THR A 160 -3.48 -5.59 10.87
C THR A 160 -2.25 -6.16 10.16
N ILE A 161 -2.44 -6.87 9.04
CA ILE A 161 -1.35 -7.41 8.23
C ILE A 161 -0.49 -6.27 7.67
N GLY A 162 -1.11 -5.16 7.21
CA GLY A 162 -0.41 -3.97 6.74
C GLY A 162 0.52 -3.35 7.80
N ILE A 163 0.07 -3.29 9.06
CA ILE A 163 0.90 -2.80 10.18
C ILE A 163 2.10 -3.74 10.40
N PHE A 164 1.89 -5.06 10.43
CA PHE A 164 2.99 -6.02 10.56
C PHE A 164 3.97 -5.93 9.39
N THR A 165 3.48 -5.76 8.15
CA THR A 165 4.32 -5.55 6.96
C THR A 165 5.15 -4.27 7.09
N ALA A 166 4.56 -3.17 7.56
CA ALA A 166 5.27 -1.92 7.78
C ALA A 166 6.40 -2.07 8.83
N ILE A 167 6.10 -2.72 9.96
CA ILE A 167 7.09 -3.01 10.99
C ILE A 167 8.22 -3.87 10.41
N PHE A 168 7.90 -4.91 9.64
CA PHE A 168 8.88 -5.77 9.01
C PHE A 168 9.79 -5.00 8.06
N HIS A 169 9.25 -4.14 7.19
CA HIS A 169 10.06 -3.28 6.30
C HIS A 169 10.99 -2.35 7.08
N VAL A 170 10.51 -1.75 8.18
CA VAL A 170 11.36 -0.92 9.06
C VAL A 170 12.47 -1.75 9.70
N MET A 171 12.19 -2.95 10.16
CA MET A 171 13.21 -3.84 10.75
C MET A 171 14.32 -4.20 9.77
N LEU A 172 14.02 -4.33 8.46
CA LEU A 172 15.01 -4.64 7.44
C LEU A 172 16.11 -3.56 7.31
N PHE A 173 15.86 -2.29 7.69
CA PHE A 173 16.93 -1.27 7.73
C PHE A 173 18.00 -1.54 8.80
N PHE A 174 17.66 -2.32 9.83
CA PHE A 174 18.57 -2.64 10.93
C PHE A 174 19.28 -4.00 10.74
N VAL A 175 18.94 -4.73 9.68
CA VAL A 175 19.65 -5.96 9.33
C VAL A 175 21.02 -5.56 8.79
N LYS A 176 22.08 -5.78 9.58
CA LYS A 176 23.45 -5.64 9.12
C LYS A 176 23.75 -6.70 8.07
N THR A 177 24.07 -6.27 6.87
CA THR A 177 24.55 -7.15 5.81
C THR A 177 26.05 -7.32 5.97
N ASP A 178 26.46 -8.20 6.90
CA ASP A 178 27.88 -8.61 7.03
C ASP A 178 28.38 -9.35 5.77
N ASN A 179 27.47 -9.66 4.84
CA ASN A 179 27.73 -10.45 3.63
C ASN A 179 27.54 -9.67 2.32
N ALA A 180 27.68 -8.35 2.32
CA ALA A 180 27.61 -7.57 1.06
C ALA A 180 28.61 -8.09 0.01
N LYS A 181 29.76 -8.63 0.45
CA LYS A 181 30.80 -9.22 -0.43
C LYS A 181 30.47 -10.63 -0.95
N GLU A 182 29.62 -11.41 -0.29
CA GLU A 182 29.19 -12.72 -0.79
C GLU A 182 28.08 -12.61 -1.82
N ILE A 183 27.28 -11.54 -1.76
CA ILE A 183 26.12 -11.33 -2.67
C ILE A 183 26.60 -10.78 -4.02
N GLU A 184 27.74 -10.10 -4.09
CA GLU A 184 28.36 -9.62 -5.35
C GLU A 184 28.94 -10.76 -6.21
N ASN A 185 29.12 -11.95 -5.65
CA ASN A 185 29.74 -13.10 -6.31
C ASN A 185 28.73 -14.20 -6.72
N LEU A 186 27.43 -13.97 -6.57
CA LEU A 186 26.33 -14.84 -7.03
C LEU A 186 25.56 -14.24 -8.21
#